data_bb8fed47d2a56e30ba4b8f90d6b8a555
#
_entry.id   bb8fed47d2a56e30ba4b8f90d6b8a555
#
_cell.length_a   1.000
_cell.length_b   1.000
_cell.length_c   1.000
_cell.angle_alpha   90.00
_cell.angle_beta   90.00
_cell.angle_gamma   90.00
#
_symmetry.space_group_name_H-M   'P 1'
#
loop_
_entity.id
_entity.type
_entity.pdbx_description
1 polymer ?
#
loop_
_entity_poly.entity_id
_entity_poly.type
_entity_poly.pdbx_seq_one_letter_code
_entity_poly.pdbx_strand_id
1 'polypeptide(L)'
;TKFSHLNKEGLIERAIDLVDYFIEEKNENIINDVIKEFNSVANMNPMLTNAEIKTDIQKINSNMKEITEYMTEVKTTLDKAVHGHDKAKKQIERIIGQWINGEQDGYCFGFEGPPGIGKTSLAKRGLSDCLKDDKGVSRPFSMIQMGGDSNGSTLHGHNYTYVGSTWGSIVQIIIDKKCMNPIIFIDEVDKISRTENGKEIVGILTHLLDPAQNDCFQDKYFTGIDLDLSKALFILSYNDASDIDKILLDRVHRIKFESLSLEDKLIISKTHILPEVYKKMGLEDMIKFDDEVLKFIIDEYTCESGVRKLKEILFEIVGEINLDVLKNNDKEYDFPILITISDIKNKYFKDKREVIIRKVPDTNLVGYANGMYATSLGNGGTLPIHAKFFPSEQFLELKLTGLQQDVMKESMHVALTVAWNLTPETKKQTLRKLYDGEHNKCGINIHPGDGSVQKDGPSAGGIITLVLYSLLNDLPIKAKFAMTGEIQMSGDITAIGGLNHKILGSLKAGVKEFIYPKENKKDFDDFYEKYKDDERLKDIKFYEVDHISEALELIIEK
;
A
#
# COMPACT_ATOMS: atom_id res chain seq x y z
N THR A 1 -11.83 -12.23 52.36
CA THR A 1 -10.47 -12.04 51.87
C THR A 1 -9.98 -13.30 51.18
N LYS A 2 -9.64 -13.22 49.88
CA LYS A 2 -9.34 -14.37 49.02
C LYS A 2 -8.05 -15.13 49.42
N PHE A 3 -7.21 -14.57 50.29
CA PHE A 3 -5.92 -15.13 50.65
C PHE A 3 -5.79 -15.63 52.10
N SER A 4 -6.77 -15.36 52.95
CA SER A 4 -6.70 -15.58 54.41
C SER A 4 -6.67 -17.03 54.87
N HIS A 5 -6.93 -18.00 54.00
CA HIS A 5 -6.94 -19.43 54.32
C HIS A 5 -5.84 -20.24 53.66
N LEU A 6 -4.89 -19.60 52.99
CA LEU A 6 -3.79 -20.27 52.32
C LEU A 6 -2.63 -20.51 53.29
N ASN A 7 -2.02 -21.68 53.22
CA ASN A 7 -0.77 -21.97 53.88
C ASN A 7 0.43 -21.34 53.13
N LYS A 8 1.64 -21.43 53.64
CA LYS A 8 2.82 -20.80 53.07
C LYS A 8 3.09 -21.23 51.61
N GLU A 9 2.89 -22.49 51.29
CA GLU A 9 3.10 -23.01 49.92
C GLU A 9 2.02 -22.51 48.99
N GLY A 10 0.74 -22.54 49.40
CA GLY A 10 -0.37 -22.01 48.64
C GLY A 10 -0.32 -20.50 48.43
N LEU A 11 0.30 -19.74 49.34
CA LEU A 11 0.54 -18.31 49.18
C LEU A 11 1.69 -18.00 48.19
N ILE A 12 2.72 -18.83 48.15
CA ILE A 12 3.81 -18.73 47.16
C ILE A 12 3.26 -19.06 45.76
N GLU A 13 2.52 -20.14 45.63
CA GLU A 13 1.89 -20.55 44.37
C GLU A 13 0.92 -19.45 43.87
N ARG A 14 0.13 -18.85 44.78
CA ARG A 14 -0.79 -17.76 44.44
C ARG A 14 -0.08 -16.45 44.13
N ALA A 15 1.09 -16.20 44.69
CA ALA A 15 1.92 -15.06 44.32
C ALA A 15 2.47 -15.18 42.89
N ILE A 16 2.83 -16.39 42.46
CA ILE A 16 3.22 -16.68 41.06
C ILE A 16 2.04 -16.45 40.13
N ASP A 17 0.86 -17.00 40.44
CA ASP A 17 -0.38 -16.76 39.67
C ASP A 17 -0.74 -15.28 39.56
N LEU A 18 -0.47 -14.49 40.62
CA LEU A 18 -0.70 -13.06 40.60
C LEU A 18 0.30 -12.30 39.72
N VAL A 19 1.53 -12.76 39.62
CA VAL A 19 2.51 -12.19 38.69
C VAL A 19 2.07 -12.44 37.25
N ASP A 20 1.67 -13.68 36.92
CA ASP A 20 1.15 -14.00 35.60
C ASP A 20 -0.14 -13.21 35.29
N TYR A 21 -1.05 -13.08 36.26
CA TYR A 21 -2.24 -12.25 36.11
C TYR A 21 -1.91 -10.78 35.85
N PHE A 22 -0.89 -10.20 36.50
CA PHE A 22 -0.49 -8.81 36.27
C PHE A 22 0.17 -8.60 34.91
N ILE A 23 0.80 -9.60 34.35
CA ILE A 23 1.35 -9.56 32.99
C ILE A 23 0.21 -9.53 31.96
N GLU A 24 -0.90 -10.25 32.20
CA GLU A 24 -2.04 -10.33 31.31
C GLU A 24 -3.03 -9.16 31.47
N GLU A 25 -3.21 -8.62 32.71
CA GLU A 25 -4.16 -7.57 33.00
C GLU A 25 -3.59 -6.17 32.71
N LYS A 26 -4.24 -5.46 31.79
CA LYS A 26 -3.81 -4.11 31.34
C LYS A 26 -4.47 -2.96 32.11
N ASN A 27 -5.42 -3.26 32.99
CA ASN A 27 -6.14 -2.23 33.75
C ASN A 27 -5.42 -1.91 35.05
N GLU A 28 -4.74 -0.77 35.09
CA GLU A 28 -3.98 -0.30 36.28
C GLU A 28 -4.80 -0.25 37.56
N ASN A 29 -6.10 0.08 37.49
CA ASN A 29 -6.96 0.14 38.66
C ASN A 29 -7.20 -1.23 39.26
N ILE A 30 -7.43 -2.25 38.42
CA ILE A 30 -7.62 -3.64 38.85
C ILE A 30 -6.33 -4.17 39.47
N ILE A 31 -5.17 -3.92 38.83
CA ILE A 31 -3.85 -4.29 39.35
C ILE A 31 -3.62 -3.66 40.73
N ASN A 32 -3.84 -2.34 40.87
CA ASN A 32 -3.67 -1.63 42.12
C ASN A 32 -4.60 -2.12 43.23
N ASP A 33 -5.85 -2.47 42.92
CA ASP A 33 -6.82 -3.00 43.90
C ASP A 33 -6.40 -4.39 44.37
N VAL A 34 -5.94 -5.27 43.47
CA VAL A 34 -5.41 -6.60 43.82
C VAL A 34 -4.13 -6.47 44.68
N ILE A 35 -3.23 -5.55 44.34
CA ILE A 35 -2.02 -5.28 45.14
C ILE A 35 -2.38 -4.75 46.52
N LYS A 36 -3.37 -3.85 46.65
CA LYS A 36 -3.85 -3.35 47.95
C LYS A 36 -4.44 -4.46 48.79
N GLU A 37 -5.28 -5.32 48.20
CA GLU A 37 -5.88 -6.48 48.89
C GLU A 37 -4.78 -7.43 49.37
N PHE A 38 -3.82 -7.80 48.50
CA PHE A 38 -2.68 -8.63 48.85
C PHE A 38 -1.85 -8.03 49.98
N ASN A 39 -1.50 -6.75 49.92
CA ASN A 39 -0.74 -6.06 50.94
C ASN A 39 -1.51 -5.96 52.30
N SER A 40 -2.84 -5.85 52.25
CA SER A 40 -3.65 -5.84 53.49
C SER A 40 -3.58 -7.17 54.21
N VAL A 41 -3.64 -8.28 53.47
CA VAL A 41 -3.49 -9.64 54.01
C VAL A 41 -2.04 -9.90 54.47
N ALA A 42 -1.05 -9.44 53.72
CA ALA A 42 0.36 -9.52 54.09
C ALA A 42 0.68 -8.81 55.41
N ASN A 43 0.02 -7.70 55.71
CA ASN A 43 0.21 -6.96 56.98
C ASN A 43 -0.35 -7.70 58.20
N MET A 44 -1.29 -8.62 58.01
CA MET A 44 -1.90 -9.41 59.08
C MET A 44 -1.16 -10.75 59.34
N ASN A 45 -0.35 -11.22 58.39
CA ASN A 45 0.35 -12.50 58.51
C ASN A 45 1.87 -12.28 58.43
N PRO A 46 2.64 -12.63 59.50
CA PRO A 46 4.11 -12.39 59.55
C PRO A 46 4.88 -13.04 58.38
N MET A 47 4.32 -14.10 57.78
CA MET A 47 4.98 -14.80 56.65
C MET A 47 4.85 -14.06 55.34
N LEU A 48 3.87 -13.14 55.20
CA LEU A 48 3.66 -12.33 54.00
C LEU A 48 4.30 -10.95 54.09
N THR A 49 4.93 -10.59 55.22
CA THR A 49 5.67 -9.35 55.40
C THR A 49 7.10 -9.43 54.86
N ASN A 50 7.42 -10.41 54.05
CA ASN A 50 8.73 -10.51 53.44
C ASN A 50 9.01 -9.27 52.57
N ALA A 51 10.04 -8.51 52.92
CA ALA A 51 10.43 -7.28 52.23
C ALA A 51 10.73 -7.52 50.73
N GLU A 52 11.16 -8.74 50.38
CA GLU A 52 11.42 -9.13 49.01
C GLU A 52 10.15 -9.15 48.13
N ILE A 53 9.02 -9.72 48.62
CA ILE A 53 7.76 -9.75 47.89
C ILE A 53 7.23 -8.34 47.63
N LYS A 54 7.31 -7.45 48.64
CA LYS A 54 6.91 -6.03 48.48
C LYS A 54 7.79 -5.31 47.44
N THR A 55 9.10 -5.58 47.47
CA THR A 55 10.05 -5.01 46.52
C THR A 55 9.78 -5.51 45.10
N ASP A 56 9.46 -6.78 44.91
CA ASP A 56 9.19 -7.35 43.61
C ASP A 56 7.85 -6.84 43.03
N ILE A 57 6.79 -6.70 43.84
CA ILE A 57 5.54 -6.09 43.41
C ILE A 57 5.74 -4.60 43.04
N GLN A 58 6.57 -3.85 43.77
CA GLN A 58 6.90 -2.48 43.43
C GLN A 58 7.68 -2.38 42.12
N LYS A 59 8.64 -3.31 41.87
CA LYS A 59 9.38 -3.39 40.60
C LYS A 59 8.44 -3.73 39.44
N ILE A 60 7.52 -4.66 39.59
CA ILE A 60 6.53 -5.02 38.55
C ILE A 60 5.69 -3.79 38.19
N ASN A 61 5.20 -3.05 39.20
CA ASN A 61 4.42 -1.83 38.97
C ASN A 61 5.22 -0.73 38.27
N SER A 62 6.49 -0.54 38.66
CA SER A 62 7.40 0.42 38.00
C SER A 62 7.63 0.01 36.54
N ASN A 63 7.96 -1.26 36.31
CA ASN A 63 8.21 -1.78 34.97
C ASN A 63 6.96 -1.65 34.07
N MET A 64 5.76 -1.95 34.57
CA MET A 64 4.52 -1.79 33.79
C MET A 64 4.26 -0.32 33.41
N LYS A 65 4.55 0.61 34.32
CA LYS A 65 4.44 2.04 34.02
C LYS A 65 5.44 2.46 32.93
N GLU A 66 6.69 2.06 33.06
CA GLU A 66 7.74 2.32 32.07
C GLU A 66 7.37 1.72 30.70
N ILE A 67 6.83 0.50 30.66
CA ILE A 67 6.34 -0.14 29.42
C ILE A 67 5.20 0.67 28.80
N THR A 68 4.25 1.14 29.59
CA THR A 68 3.12 1.94 29.09
C THR A 68 3.58 3.28 28.53
N GLU A 69 4.51 3.96 29.23
CA GLU A 69 5.12 5.20 28.76
C GLU A 69 5.90 4.97 27.46
N TYR A 70 6.70 3.91 27.38
CA TYR A 70 7.44 3.53 26.19
C TYR A 70 6.53 3.24 25.01
N MET A 71 5.47 2.45 25.18
CA MET A 71 4.50 2.17 24.09
C MET A 71 3.78 3.43 23.60
N THR A 72 3.53 4.38 24.51
CA THR A 72 2.97 5.69 24.13
C THR A 72 3.98 6.52 23.33
N GLU A 73 5.26 6.48 23.72
CA GLU A 73 6.35 7.12 22.96
C GLU A 73 6.53 6.49 21.59
N VAL A 74 6.47 5.16 21.48
CA VAL A 74 6.51 4.41 20.20
C VAL A 74 5.44 4.93 19.27
N LYS A 75 4.18 4.97 19.72
CA LYS A 75 3.06 5.47 18.91
C LYS A 75 3.31 6.90 18.44
N THR A 76 3.69 7.78 19.35
CA THR A 76 3.96 9.20 19.05
C THR A 76 5.12 9.36 18.04
N THR A 77 6.16 8.54 18.16
CA THR A 77 7.32 8.55 17.26
C THR A 77 6.95 8.08 15.85
N LEU A 78 6.17 7.01 15.75
CA LEU A 78 5.65 6.52 14.46
C LEU A 78 4.75 7.56 13.79
N ASP A 79 3.89 8.25 14.55
CA ASP A 79 3.00 9.30 14.04
C ASP A 79 3.75 10.53 13.55
N LYS A 80 4.85 10.91 14.23
CA LYS A 80 5.73 11.99 13.78
C LYS A 80 6.55 11.63 12.54
N ALA A 81 6.92 10.35 12.38
CA ALA A 81 7.74 9.89 11.26
C ALA A 81 7.01 9.95 9.92
N VAL A 82 5.74 9.51 9.90
CA VAL A 82 4.90 9.43 8.69
C VAL A 82 3.45 9.69 9.05
N HIS A 83 2.76 10.49 8.25
CA HIS A 83 1.31 10.69 8.40
C HIS A 83 0.53 9.53 7.78
N GLY A 84 -0.59 9.14 8.38
CA GLY A 84 -1.44 8.04 7.92
C GLY A 84 -0.84 6.65 8.21
N HIS A 85 -1.28 5.65 7.47
CA HIS A 85 -0.84 4.25 7.58
C HIS A 85 -1.10 3.61 8.96
N ASP A 86 -2.23 3.92 9.59
CA ASP A 86 -2.55 3.49 10.96
C ASP A 86 -2.52 1.97 11.13
N LYS A 87 -2.99 1.22 10.12
CA LYS A 87 -2.94 -0.25 10.14
C LYS A 87 -1.50 -0.77 10.19
N ALA A 88 -0.60 -0.19 9.38
CA ALA A 88 0.82 -0.57 9.36
C ALA A 88 1.52 -0.20 10.66
N LYS A 89 1.30 1.01 11.18
CA LYS A 89 1.83 1.46 12.47
C LYS A 89 1.37 0.55 13.61
N LYS A 90 0.08 0.21 13.65
CA LYS A 90 -0.48 -0.70 14.67
C LYS A 90 0.12 -2.11 14.60
N GLN A 91 0.47 -2.61 13.41
CA GLN A 91 1.20 -3.87 13.28
C GLN A 91 2.61 -3.76 13.86
N ILE A 92 3.31 -2.65 13.58
CA ILE A 92 4.64 -2.38 14.14
C ILE A 92 4.57 -2.27 15.67
N GLU A 93 3.63 -1.52 16.22
CA GLU A 93 3.41 -1.40 17.66
C GLU A 93 3.19 -2.78 18.31
N ARG A 94 2.36 -3.63 17.69
CA ARG A 94 2.12 -4.99 18.17
C ARG A 94 3.39 -5.84 18.23
N ILE A 95 4.23 -5.74 17.21
CA ILE A 95 5.48 -6.50 17.14
C ILE A 95 6.48 -5.98 18.17
N ILE A 96 6.59 -4.65 18.34
CA ILE A 96 7.42 -4.06 19.40
C ILE A 96 6.92 -4.52 20.77
N GLY A 97 5.60 -4.57 20.98
CA GLY A 97 5.01 -5.10 22.21
C GLY A 97 5.34 -6.59 22.45
N GLN A 98 5.39 -7.40 21.40
CA GLN A 98 5.85 -8.79 21.51
C GLN A 98 7.32 -8.88 21.92
N TRP A 99 8.18 -8.00 21.41
CA TRP A 99 9.61 -7.97 21.77
C TRP A 99 9.88 -7.56 23.23
N ILE A 100 8.97 -6.80 23.84
CA ILE A 100 9.09 -6.45 25.26
C ILE A 100 8.91 -7.69 26.14
N ASN A 101 8.03 -8.61 25.75
CA ASN A 101 7.67 -9.79 26.56
C ASN A 101 8.33 -11.09 26.08
N GLY A 102 9.06 -11.07 24.97
CA GLY A 102 9.62 -12.24 24.33
C GLY A 102 10.99 -12.03 23.72
N GLU A 103 11.42 -13.01 22.94
CA GLU A 103 12.69 -12.93 22.21
C GLU A 103 12.58 -12.03 20.98
N GLN A 104 13.64 -11.26 20.73
CA GLN A 104 13.72 -10.32 19.60
C GLN A 104 14.33 -10.93 18.34
N ASP A 105 14.64 -12.23 18.36
CA ASP A 105 15.39 -12.87 17.32
C ASP A 105 14.53 -13.22 16.10
N GLY A 106 15.11 -13.07 14.92
CA GLY A 106 14.57 -13.64 13.68
C GLY A 106 13.42 -12.90 13.01
N TYR A 107 13.18 -11.63 13.32
CA TYR A 107 12.14 -10.86 12.62
C TYR A 107 12.66 -10.22 11.33
N CYS A 108 11.94 -10.48 10.23
CA CYS A 108 12.08 -9.77 8.97
C CYS A 108 10.75 -9.13 8.58
N PHE A 109 10.76 -7.83 8.33
CA PHE A 109 9.57 -7.13 7.82
C PHE A 109 9.59 -7.00 6.31
N GLY A 110 8.40 -7.13 5.69
CA GLY A 110 8.17 -6.78 4.30
C GLY A 110 7.25 -5.57 4.21
N PHE A 111 7.80 -4.42 3.86
CA PHE A 111 7.05 -3.20 3.61
C PHE A 111 6.52 -3.21 2.18
N GLU A 112 5.25 -3.62 2.04
CA GLU A 112 4.57 -3.75 0.75
C GLU A 112 3.72 -2.52 0.46
N GLY A 113 3.85 -1.93 -0.71
CA GLY A 113 2.99 -0.83 -1.16
C GLY A 113 3.64 0.09 -2.17
N PRO A 114 2.86 1.03 -2.74
CA PRO A 114 3.30 1.91 -3.81
C PRO A 114 4.55 2.74 -3.46
N PRO A 115 5.26 3.27 -4.45
CA PRO A 115 6.38 4.18 -4.20
C PRO A 115 5.90 5.54 -3.66
N GLY A 116 6.76 6.19 -2.87
CA GLY A 116 6.52 7.56 -2.39
C GLY A 116 5.52 7.72 -1.26
N ILE A 117 5.11 6.63 -0.60
CA ILE A 117 4.17 6.65 0.54
C ILE A 117 4.84 6.70 1.92
N GLY A 118 6.17 6.76 1.99
CA GLY A 118 6.89 6.93 3.25
C GLY A 118 7.47 5.66 3.88
N LYS A 119 7.53 4.52 3.18
CA LYS A 119 8.12 3.26 3.69
C LYS A 119 9.51 3.46 4.31
N THR A 120 10.42 4.04 3.56
CA THR A 120 11.80 4.33 4.02
C THR A 120 11.83 5.32 5.18
N SER A 121 10.95 6.32 5.17
CA SER A 121 10.86 7.31 6.26
C SER A 121 10.39 6.67 7.55
N LEU A 122 9.40 5.77 7.48
CA LEU A 122 8.92 5.02 8.65
C LEU A 122 10.01 4.10 9.23
N ALA A 123 10.78 3.43 8.37
CA ALA A 123 11.89 2.60 8.83
C ALA A 123 13.01 3.43 9.48
N LYS A 124 13.41 4.53 8.82
CA LYS A 124 14.56 5.35 9.24
C LYS A 124 14.26 6.29 10.42
N ARG A 125 13.10 6.94 10.44
CA ARG A 125 12.71 7.93 11.45
C ARG A 125 11.70 7.39 12.46
N GLY A 126 10.96 6.36 12.10
CA GLY A 126 10.00 5.68 12.97
C GLY A 126 10.68 4.57 13.77
N LEU A 127 10.93 3.42 13.12
CA LEU A 127 11.48 2.24 13.79
C LEU A 127 12.85 2.47 14.44
N SER A 128 13.78 3.14 13.74
CA SER A 128 15.10 3.44 14.31
C SER A 128 15.00 4.28 15.58
N ASP A 129 14.12 5.29 15.60
CA ASP A 129 13.94 6.17 16.74
C ASP A 129 13.07 5.56 17.86
N CYS A 130 12.26 4.53 17.56
CA CYS A 130 11.57 3.75 18.58
C CYS A 130 12.51 2.80 19.32
N LEU A 131 13.50 2.24 18.62
CA LEU A 131 14.44 1.25 19.16
C LEU A 131 15.73 1.93 19.62
N LYS A 132 15.64 2.67 20.73
CA LYS A 132 16.79 3.34 21.34
C LYS A 132 17.53 2.40 22.29
N ASP A 133 18.84 2.64 22.46
CA ASP A 133 19.65 2.00 23.50
C ASP A 133 19.44 2.69 24.86
N ASP A 134 20.05 2.13 25.91
CA ASP A 134 19.98 2.66 27.28
C ASP A 134 20.52 4.10 27.41
N LYS A 135 21.24 4.59 26.40
CA LYS A 135 21.76 5.96 26.32
C LYS A 135 20.86 6.89 25.52
N GLY A 136 19.71 6.41 25.04
CA GLY A 136 18.78 7.16 24.22
C GLY A 136 19.23 7.34 22.76
N VAL A 137 20.23 6.58 22.30
CA VAL A 137 20.71 6.63 20.91
C VAL A 137 19.85 5.72 20.05
N SER A 138 19.32 6.27 18.95
CA SER A 138 18.51 5.53 17.99
C SER A 138 19.30 4.36 17.39
N ARG A 139 18.62 3.23 17.18
CA ARG A 139 19.21 2.03 16.56
C ARG A 139 19.75 2.36 15.18
N PRO A 140 21.02 2.03 14.86
CA PRO A 140 21.63 2.38 13.58
C PRO A 140 20.87 1.84 12.39
N PHE A 141 20.64 2.70 11.38
CA PHE A 141 19.93 2.38 10.14
C PHE A 141 20.90 2.40 8.95
N SER A 142 20.77 1.40 8.08
CA SER A 142 21.47 1.34 6.79
C SER A 142 20.53 0.87 5.69
N MET A 143 20.81 1.28 4.45
CA MET A 143 20.01 0.93 3.29
C MET A 143 20.85 0.25 2.23
N ILE A 144 20.35 -0.84 1.68
CA ILE A 144 20.87 -1.54 0.50
C ILE A 144 19.81 -1.41 -0.59
N GLN A 145 20.22 -0.99 -1.78
CA GLN A 145 19.33 -0.86 -2.92
C GLN A 145 19.58 -2.00 -3.90
N MET A 146 18.57 -2.82 -4.16
CA MET A 146 18.69 -4.00 -5.04
C MET A 146 18.30 -3.68 -6.49
N GLY A 147 17.66 -2.56 -6.74
CA GLY A 147 17.28 -2.12 -8.09
C GLY A 147 18.49 -1.85 -8.98
N GLY A 148 18.74 -2.73 -9.96
CA GLY A 148 19.88 -2.63 -10.87
C GLY A 148 21.09 -3.51 -10.51
N ASP A 149 21.11 -4.12 -9.33
CA ASP A 149 22.13 -5.10 -8.98
C ASP A 149 21.92 -6.41 -9.74
N SER A 150 22.97 -6.86 -10.39
CA SER A 150 22.96 -8.07 -11.21
C SER A 150 23.76 -9.22 -10.60
N ASN A 151 24.37 -9.04 -9.41
CA ASN A 151 25.28 -10.03 -8.85
C ASN A 151 25.17 -10.13 -7.32
N GLY A 152 25.13 -11.34 -6.79
CA GLY A 152 25.12 -11.64 -5.36
C GLY A 152 26.35 -11.16 -4.59
N SER A 153 27.48 -10.93 -5.28
CA SER A 153 28.71 -10.43 -4.67
C SER A 153 28.56 -9.07 -4.00
N THR A 154 27.57 -8.27 -4.37
CA THR A 154 27.25 -7.01 -3.67
C THR A 154 26.88 -7.26 -2.22
N LEU A 155 26.17 -8.35 -1.91
CA LEU A 155 25.74 -8.67 -0.56
C LEU A 155 26.80 -9.38 0.27
N HIS A 156 27.45 -10.40 -0.30
CA HIS A 156 28.34 -11.31 0.45
C HIS A 156 29.81 -11.30 -0.05
N GLY A 157 30.19 -10.30 -0.87
CA GLY A 157 31.58 -10.11 -1.30
C GLY A 157 32.07 -11.10 -2.36
N HIS A 158 33.34 -11.00 -2.67
CA HIS A 158 34.07 -11.85 -3.62
C HIS A 158 35.09 -12.71 -2.86
N ASN A 159 35.43 -13.89 -3.41
CA ASN A 159 36.51 -14.68 -2.86
C ASN A 159 37.82 -13.89 -2.84
N TYR A 160 38.51 -13.88 -1.71
CA TYR A 160 39.75 -13.11 -1.48
C TYR A 160 40.90 -13.46 -2.43
N THR A 161 40.78 -14.57 -3.15
CA THR A 161 41.81 -15.03 -4.14
C THR A 161 41.82 -14.22 -5.44
N TYR A 162 40.79 -13.41 -5.71
CA TYR A 162 40.73 -12.60 -6.91
C TYR A 162 41.35 -11.21 -6.71
N VAL A 163 42.06 -10.72 -7.71
CA VAL A 163 42.61 -9.36 -7.69
C VAL A 163 41.44 -8.34 -7.70
N GLY A 164 41.45 -7.41 -6.78
CA GLY A 164 40.39 -6.42 -6.62
C GLY A 164 39.16 -6.92 -5.86
N SER A 165 39.22 -8.09 -5.19
CA SER A 165 38.15 -8.59 -4.34
C SER A 165 37.94 -7.68 -3.12
N THR A 166 36.65 -7.56 -2.74
CA THR A 166 36.20 -6.80 -1.56
C THR A 166 35.12 -7.59 -0.85
N TRP A 167 34.92 -7.27 0.43
CA TRP A 167 33.80 -7.80 1.20
C TRP A 167 32.47 -7.20 0.73
N GLY A 168 31.37 -7.83 1.12
CA GLY A 168 30.02 -7.42 0.76
C GLY A 168 29.47 -6.26 1.60
N SER A 169 28.34 -5.73 1.14
CA SER A 169 27.67 -4.58 1.79
C SER A 169 27.18 -4.89 3.20
N ILE A 170 26.86 -6.14 3.52
CA ILE A 170 26.46 -6.55 4.88
C ILE A 170 27.61 -6.32 5.87
N VAL A 171 28.80 -6.81 5.53
CA VAL A 171 30.00 -6.61 6.36
C VAL A 171 30.36 -5.11 6.44
N GLN A 172 30.27 -4.40 5.31
CA GLN A 172 30.53 -2.94 5.30
C GLN A 172 29.61 -2.18 6.24
N ILE A 173 28.32 -2.54 6.30
CA ILE A 173 27.35 -1.93 7.24
C ILE A 173 27.77 -2.18 8.68
N ILE A 174 28.16 -3.40 9.03
CA ILE A 174 28.61 -3.73 10.39
C ILE A 174 29.85 -2.92 10.78
N ILE A 175 30.81 -2.80 9.89
CA ILE A 175 32.03 -2.01 10.10
C ILE A 175 31.67 -0.52 10.32
N ASP A 176 30.83 0.04 9.46
CA ASP A 176 30.46 1.47 9.51
C ASP A 176 29.62 1.81 10.75
N LYS A 177 28.69 0.93 11.09
CA LYS A 177 27.78 1.14 12.24
C LYS A 177 28.36 0.70 13.58
N LYS A 178 29.38 -0.14 13.57
CA LYS A 178 30.06 -0.68 14.75
C LYS A 178 29.10 -1.36 15.74
N CYS A 179 28.09 -2.03 15.23
CA CYS A 179 27.10 -2.78 16.00
C CYS A 179 26.62 -4.01 15.22
N MET A 180 26.21 -5.05 15.96
CA MET A 180 25.71 -6.32 15.40
C MET A 180 24.18 -6.35 15.28
N ASN A 181 23.50 -5.31 15.71
CA ASN A 181 22.04 -5.21 15.68
C ASN A 181 21.52 -4.00 14.88
N PRO A 182 22.09 -3.64 13.70
CA PRO A 182 21.58 -2.54 12.91
C PRO A 182 20.22 -2.87 12.32
N ILE A 183 19.48 -1.84 11.88
CA ILE A 183 18.36 -1.97 10.98
C ILE A 183 18.89 -1.93 9.55
N ILE A 184 18.72 -3.02 8.80
CA ILE A 184 19.14 -3.14 7.40
C ILE A 184 17.89 -3.11 6.52
N PHE A 185 17.71 -2.00 5.82
CA PHE A 185 16.60 -1.78 4.91
C PHE A 185 17.02 -2.14 3.49
N ILE A 186 16.41 -3.16 2.91
CA ILE A 186 16.71 -3.66 1.57
C ILE A 186 15.58 -3.19 0.65
N ASP A 187 15.88 -2.23 -0.23
CA ASP A 187 14.88 -1.61 -1.09
C ASP A 187 14.84 -2.24 -2.49
N GLU A 188 13.69 -2.11 -3.14
CA GLU A 188 13.45 -2.58 -4.51
C GLU A 188 13.68 -4.09 -4.72
N VAL A 189 13.28 -4.92 -3.75
CA VAL A 189 13.44 -6.38 -3.81
C VAL A 189 12.61 -7.00 -4.95
N ASP A 190 11.50 -6.38 -5.33
CA ASP A 190 10.66 -6.73 -6.47
C ASP A 190 11.36 -6.55 -7.84
N LYS A 191 12.48 -5.83 -7.89
CA LYS A 191 13.25 -5.60 -9.11
C LYS A 191 14.43 -6.55 -9.29
N ILE A 192 14.61 -7.51 -8.40
CA ILE A 192 15.61 -8.57 -8.56
C ILE A 192 15.28 -9.37 -9.82
N SER A 193 16.26 -9.52 -10.70
CA SER A 193 16.05 -10.22 -11.97
C SER A 193 15.71 -11.70 -11.77
N ARG A 194 14.90 -12.28 -12.66
CA ARG A 194 14.57 -13.72 -12.64
C ARG A 194 15.65 -14.60 -13.33
N THR A 195 16.83 -14.03 -13.58
CA THR A 195 18.00 -14.73 -14.13
C THR A 195 18.72 -15.57 -13.07
N GLU A 196 19.71 -16.37 -13.47
CA GLU A 196 20.54 -17.14 -12.54
C GLU A 196 21.23 -16.25 -11.48
N ASN A 197 21.69 -15.07 -11.87
CA ASN A 197 22.28 -14.11 -10.94
C ASN A 197 21.24 -13.60 -9.92
N GLY A 198 20.00 -13.37 -10.35
CA GLY A 198 18.92 -13.01 -9.44
C GLY A 198 18.55 -14.14 -8.46
N LYS A 199 18.60 -15.39 -8.91
CA LYS A 199 18.41 -16.55 -8.04
C LYS A 199 19.52 -16.66 -6.98
N GLU A 200 20.76 -16.31 -7.33
CA GLU A 200 21.85 -16.23 -6.34
C GLU A 200 21.52 -15.21 -5.24
N ILE A 201 21.08 -14.01 -5.63
CA ILE A 201 20.67 -12.96 -4.68
C ILE A 201 19.54 -13.46 -3.77
N VAL A 202 18.50 -14.08 -4.35
CA VAL A 202 17.39 -14.67 -3.60
C VAL A 202 17.89 -15.73 -2.62
N GLY A 203 18.83 -16.59 -3.04
CA GLY A 203 19.46 -17.58 -2.16
C GLY A 203 20.18 -16.95 -0.98
N ILE A 204 20.97 -15.91 -1.20
CA ILE A 204 21.70 -15.18 -0.15
C ILE A 204 20.71 -14.53 0.82
N LEU A 205 19.69 -13.85 0.32
CA LEU A 205 18.65 -13.23 1.15
C LEU A 205 17.88 -14.28 1.95
N THR A 206 17.59 -15.43 1.37
CA THR A 206 16.90 -16.54 2.06
C THR A 206 17.69 -17.00 3.29
N HIS A 207 18.99 -17.18 3.16
CA HIS A 207 19.87 -17.55 4.29
C HIS A 207 19.97 -16.43 5.33
N LEU A 208 20.08 -15.18 4.86
CA LEU A 208 20.21 -14.01 5.73
C LEU A 208 18.96 -13.77 6.59
N LEU A 209 17.78 -14.06 6.03
CA LEU A 209 16.49 -13.84 6.68
C LEU A 209 15.99 -15.05 7.48
N ASP A 210 16.64 -16.19 7.39
CA ASP A 210 16.26 -17.40 8.09
C ASP A 210 16.82 -17.39 9.53
N PRO A 211 15.97 -17.33 10.58
CA PRO A 211 16.44 -17.32 11.97
C PRO A 211 17.30 -18.53 12.36
N ALA A 212 17.14 -19.65 11.65
CA ALA A 212 17.91 -20.87 11.92
C ALA A 212 19.33 -20.83 11.31
N GLN A 213 19.66 -19.83 10.49
CA GLN A 213 20.91 -19.79 9.73
C GLN A 213 21.62 -18.44 9.80
N ASN A 214 20.94 -17.38 10.25
CA ASN A 214 21.49 -16.02 10.25
C ASN A 214 22.50 -15.74 11.36
N ASP A 215 22.68 -16.64 12.31
CA ASP A 215 23.71 -16.63 13.33
C ASP A 215 25.10 -17.05 12.79
N CYS A 216 25.13 -17.70 11.61
CA CYS A 216 26.33 -18.22 10.95
C CYS A 216 26.54 -17.64 9.56
N PHE A 217 26.25 -16.35 9.35
CA PHE A 217 26.47 -15.68 8.05
C PHE A 217 27.95 -15.59 7.73
N GLN A 218 28.36 -16.06 6.54
CA GLN A 218 29.73 -15.95 6.05
C GLN A 218 29.82 -15.07 4.81
N ASP A 219 30.69 -14.08 4.88
CA ASP A 219 31.10 -13.30 3.70
C ASP A 219 32.17 -14.09 2.93
N LYS A 220 32.08 -14.07 1.59
CA LYS A 220 33.05 -14.80 0.73
C LYS A 220 34.48 -14.28 0.86
N TYR A 221 34.66 -13.00 1.20
CA TYR A 221 35.98 -12.43 1.44
C TYR A 221 36.57 -12.92 2.77
N PHE A 222 35.73 -13.06 3.81
CA PHE A 222 36.11 -13.53 5.14
C PHE A 222 35.71 -15.01 5.36
N THR A 223 36.03 -15.86 4.39
CA THR A 223 35.69 -17.29 4.45
C THR A 223 36.18 -17.92 5.76
N GLY A 224 35.27 -18.61 6.47
CA GLY A 224 35.57 -19.29 7.73
C GLY A 224 35.37 -18.41 8.96
N ILE A 225 34.85 -17.18 8.81
CA ILE A 225 34.45 -16.32 9.92
C ILE A 225 32.93 -16.22 9.92
N ASP A 226 32.29 -16.76 10.96
CA ASP A 226 30.86 -16.66 11.15
C ASP A 226 30.50 -15.30 11.80
N LEU A 227 29.52 -14.62 11.21
CA LEU A 227 28.96 -13.40 11.72
C LEU A 227 27.53 -13.65 12.21
N ASP A 228 27.29 -13.40 13.48
CA ASP A 228 25.97 -13.53 14.08
C ASP A 228 25.11 -12.31 13.74
N LEU A 229 24.16 -12.48 12.82
CA LEU A 229 23.20 -11.47 12.39
C LEU A 229 21.80 -11.68 12.99
N SER A 230 21.66 -12.59 13.95
CA SER A 230 20.36 -12.92 14.57
C SER A 230 19.70 -11.71 15.25
N LYS A 231 20.48 -10.76 15.71
CA LYS A 231 20.02 -9.51 16.34
C LYS A 231 19.77 -8.35 15.34
N ALA A 232 20.18 -8.50 14.08
CA ALA A 232 19.91 -7.50 13.06
C ALA A 232 18.43 -7.52 12.66
N LEU A 233 17.86 -6.33 12.42
CA LEU A 233 16.49 -6.21 11.93
C LEU A 233 16.50 -5.98 10.44
N PHE A 234 15.99 -6.93 9.68
CA PHE A 234 15.88 -6.82 8.23
C PHE A 234 14.50 -6.30 7.83
N ILE A 235 14.49 -5.34 6.91
CA ILE A 235 13.26 -4.78 6.34
C ILE A 235 13.39 -4.84 4.82
N LEU A 236 12.58 -5.66 4.17
CA LEU A 236 12.47 -5.70 2.72
C LEU A 236 11.42 -4.68 2.27
N SER A 237 11.74 -3.86 1.27
CA SER A 237 10.79 -2.92 0.67
C SER A 237 10.53 -3.30 -0.78
N TYR A 238 9.25 -3.37 -1.13
CA TYR A 238 8.78 -3.73 -2.47
C TYR A 238 7.42 -3.10 -2.75
N ASN A 239 7.06 -3.04 -4.04
CA ASN A 239 5.78 -2.47 -4.44
C ASN A 239 4.70 -3.55 -4.53
N ASP A 240 5.00 -4.69 -5.14
CA ASP A 240 4.08 -5.80 -5.36
C ASP A 240 4.69 -7.13 -4.91
N ALA A 241 3.97 -7.86 -4.07
CA ALA A 241 4.40 -9.17 -3.59
C ALA A 241 4.42 -10.25 -4.69
N SER A 242 3.65 -10.07 -5.77
CA SER A 242 3.61 -11.02 -6.89
C SER A 242 4.92 -11.10 -7.66
N ASP A 243 5.73 -10.05 -7.59
CA ASP A 243 7.05 -9.98 -8.25
C ASP A 243 8.19 -10.56 -7.41
N ILE A 244 7.91 -10.92 -6.16
CA ILE A 244 8.91 -11.47 -5.23
C ILE A 244 8.85 -13.00 -5.25
N ASP A 245 10.03 -13.61 -5.05
CA ASP A 245 10.13 -15.06 -4.87
C ASP A 245 9.33 -15.52 -3.64
N LYS A 246 8.55 -16.59 -3.80
CA LYS A 246 7.68 -17.11 -2.74
C LYS A 246 8.46 -17.55 -1.50
N ILE A 247 9.67 -18.09 -1.69
CA ILE A 247 10.53 -18.55 -0.59
C ILE A 247 10.95 -17.38 0.30
N LEU A 248 11.20 -16.20 -0.29
CA LEU A 248 11.47 -14.98 0.48
C LEU A 248 10.22 -14.48 1.20
N LEU A 249 9.07 -14.47 0.51
CA LEU A 249 7.80 -14.00 1.10
C LEU A 249 7.36 -14.82 2.32
N ASP A 250 7.63 -16.12 2.32
CA ASP A 250 7.27 -17.01 3.45
C ASP A 250 8.06 -16.70 4.74
N ARG A 251 9.21 -16.02 4.61
CA ARG A 251 10.07 -15.63 5.75
C ARG A 251 9.82 -14.20 6.25
N VAL A 252 8.91 -13.48 5.60
CA VAL A 252 8.74 -12.05 5.81
C VAL A 252 7.40 -11.76 6.45
N HIS A 253 7.41 -11.01 7.56
CA HIS A 253 6.18 -10.47 8.13
C HIS A 253 5.70 -9.27 7.30
N ARG A 254 4.64 -9.48 6.51
CA ARG A 254 4.14 -8.47 5.56
C ARG A 254 3.37 -7.37 6.25
N ILE A 255 3.80 -6.14 6.03
CA ILE A 255 3.14 -4.91 6.47
C ILE A 255 2.72 -4.13 5.22
N LYS A 256 1.41 -4.05 4.99
CA LYS A 256 0.85 -3.38 3.82
C LYS A 256 0.64 -1.90 4.07
N PHE A 257 1.09 -1.10 3.11
CA PHE A 257 0.89 0.34 3.05
C PHE A 257 -0.11 0.66 1.95
N GLU A 258 -1.14 1.39 2.30
CA GLU A 258 -2.17 1.83 1.35
C GLU A 258 -1.74 3.11 0.63
N SER A 259 -2.38 3.41 -0.50
CA SER A 259 -2.22 4.69 -1.19
C SER A 259 -2.73 5.83 -0.32
N LEU A 260 -2.08 6.98 -0.45
CA LEU A 260 -2.47 8.19 0.28
C LEU A 260 -3.72 8.82 -0.33
N SER A 261 -4.66 9.23 0.51
CA SER A 261 -5.83 10.02 0.10
C SER A 261 -5.43 11.46 -0.25
N LEU A 262 -6.36 12.23 -0.83
CA LEU A 262 -6.14 13.64 -1.10
C LEU A 262 -5.86 14.41 0.20
N GLU A 263 -6.62 14.12 1.24
CA GLU A 263 -6.48 14.71 2.58
C GLU A 263 -5.12 14.37 3.20
N ASP A 264 -4.69 13.11 3.11
CA ASP A 264 -3.37 12.69 3.58
C ASP A 264 -2.25 13.47 2.86
N LYS A 265 -2.35 13.60 1.54
CA LYS A 265 -1.38 14.36 0.72
C LYS A 265 -1.34 15.84 1.09
N LEU A 266 -2.50 16.44 1.39
CA LEU A 266 -2.58 17.82 1.86
C LEU A 266 -1.88 18.00 3.20
N ILE A 267 -2.17 17.14 4.15
CA ILE A 267 -1.54 17.18 5.48
C ILE A 267 -0.03 16.97 5.34
N ILE A 268 0.40 15.97 4.59
CA ILE A 268 1.83 15.69 4.36
C ILE A 268 2.52 16.88 3.68
N SER A 269 1.86 17.53 2.73
CA SER A 269 2.41 18.73 2.06
C SER A 269 2.70 19.84 3.05
N LYS A 270 1.76 20.11 3.97
CA LYS A 270 1.88 21.18 4.96
C LYS A 270 2.82 20.86 6.10
N THR A 271 2.78 19.62 6.62
CA THR A 271 3.50 19.24 7.83
C THR A 271 4.92 18.73 7.58
N HIS A 272 5.18 18.18 6.39
CA HIS A 272 6.47 17.54 6.09
C HIS A 272 7.17 18.14 4.86
N ILE A 273 6.46 18.27 3.71
CA ILE A 273 7.11 18.64 2.45
C ILE A 273 7.48 20.12 2.44
N LEU A 274 6.51 21.01 2.61
CA LEU A 274 6.76 22.45 2.55
C LEU A 274 7.77 22.92 3.62
N PRO A 275 7.69 22.52 4.90
CA PRO A 275 8.70 22.89 5.89
C PRO A 275 10.11 22.40 5.52
N GLU A 276 10.24 21.17 4.96
CA GLU A 276 11.54 20.67 4.50
C GLU A 276 12.08 21.51 3.33
N VAL A 277 11.22 21.85 2.37
CA VAL A 277 11.60 22.66 1.19
C VAL A 277 11.98 24.08 1.60
N TYR A 278 11.18 24.72 2.44
CA TYR A 278 11.46 26.06 2.95
C TYR A 278 12.79 26.12 3.71
N LYS A 279 13.03 25.16 4.61
CA LYS A 279 14.28 25.07 5.35
C LYS A 279 15.49 24.90 4.43
N LYS A 280 15.39 24.07 3.36
CA LYS A 280 16.47 23.89 2.39
C LYS A 280 16.80 25.15 1.59
N MET A 281 15.85 26.04 1.41
CA MET A 281 15.99 27.27 0.61
C MET A 281 16.10 28.54 1.47
N GLY A 282 15.97 28.43 2.80
CA GLY A 282 16.00 29.60 3.69
C GLY A 282 14.80 30.52 3.53
N LEU A 283 13.63 30.00 3.12
CA LEU A 283 12.40 30.75 2.87
C LEU A 283 11.31 30.42 3.89
N GLU A 284 11.70 30.13 5.13
CA GLU A 284 10.76 29.84 6.22
C GLU A 284 9.84 31.06 6.43
N ASP A 285 8.53 30.81 6.51
CA ASP A 285 7.46 31.81 6.68
C ASP A 285 7.33 32.86 5.57
N MET A 286 8.06 32.74 4.47
CA MET A 286 8.03 33.69 3.37
C MET A 286 7.04 33.33 2.26
N ILE A 287 6.58 32.08 2.18
CA ILE A 287 5.68 31.59 1.11
C ILE A 287 4.51 30.83 1.75
N LYS A 288 3.31 31.08 1.23
CA LYS A 288 2.10 30.41 1.68
C LYS A 288 1.33 29.81 0.51
N PHE A 289 0.99 28.54 0.64
CA PHE A 289 0.05 27.84 -0.25
C PHE A 289 -1.27 27.62 0.48
N ASP A 290 -2.36 28.02 -0.13
CA ASP A 290 -3.70 27.72 0.35
C ASP A 290 -4.09 26.27 -0.02
N ASP A 291 -5.04 25.69 0.71
CA ASP A 291 -5.50 24.32 0.51
C ASP A 291 -6.02 24.07 -0.89
N GLU A 292 -6.73 25.03 -1.46
CA GLU A 292 -7.26 24.95 -2.83
C GLU A 292 -6.15 24.87 -3.87
N VAL A 293 -5.05 25.60 -3.66
CA VAL A 293 -3.88 25.55 -4.55
C VAL A 293 -3.17 24.21 -4.46
N LEU A 294 -2.99 23.70 -3.26
CA LEU A 294 -2.39 22.38 -3.06
C LEU A 294 -3.27 21.28 -3.64
N LYS A 295 -4.59 21.32 -3.43
CA LYS A 295 -5.55 20.39 -4.04
C LYS A 295 -5.46 20.42 -5.56
N PHE A 296 -5.43 21.64 -6.13
CA PHE A 296 -5.29 21.83 -7.57
C PHE A 296 -3.99 21.21 -8.11
N ILE A 297 -2.85 21.43 -7.45
CA ILE A 297 -1.57 20.82 -7.85
C ILE A 297 -1.64 19.28 -7.77
N ILE A 298 -2.21 18.75 -6.70
CA ILE A 298 -2.34 17.30 -6.50
C ILE A 298 -3.22 16.67 -7.59
N ASP A 299 -4.35 17.29 -7.90
CA ASP A 299 -5.34 16.72 -8.82
C ASP A 299 -4.94 16.88 -10.28
N GLU A 300 -4.36 18.02 -10.68
CA GLU A 300 -4.10 18.34 -12.09
C GLU A 300 -2.67 18.04 -12.55
N TYR A 301 -1.70 17.97 -11.64
CA TYR A 301 -0.29 17.76 -12.01
C TYR A 301 0.34 16.48 -11.45
N THR A 302 -0.32 15.82 -10.48
CA THR A 302 0.17 14.55 -9.95
C THR A 302 -0.83 13.42 -10.19
N CYS A 303 -0.34 12.32 -10.77
CA CYS A 303 -1.10 11.08 -10.91
C CYS A 303 -0.29 9.97 -10.23
N GLU A 304 -0.24 10.01 -8.89
CA GLU A 304 0.55 9.08 -8.09
C GLU A 304 -0.19 8.67 -6.82
N SER A 305 0.13 7.48 -6.32
CA SER A 305 -0.40 6.95 -5.06
C SER A 305 0.28 7.54 -3.82
N GLY A 306 1.50 8.03 -3.97
CA GLY A 306 2.29 8.67 -2.92
C GLY A 306 2.40 10.19 -3.09
N VAL A 307 3.53 10.75 -2.63
CA VAL A 307 3.84 12.18 -2.65
C VAL A 307 5.22 12.50 -3.27
N ARG A 308 5.81 11.56 -4.02
CA ARG A 308 7.15 11.75 -4.60
C ARG A 308 7.14 12.85 -5.65
N LYS A 309 6.21 12.74 -6.61
CA LYS A 309 6.03 13.74 -7.67
C LYS A 309 5.55 15.08 -7.11
N LEU A 310 4.64 15.04 -6.15
CA LEU A 310 4.16 16.24 -5.45
C LEU A 310 5.33 16.99 -4.78
N LYS A 311 6.23 16.26 -4.12
CA LYS A 311 7.44 16.86 -3.51
C LYS A 311 8.35 17.51 -4.55
N GLU A 312 8.57 16.86 -5.70
CA GLU A 312 9.35 17.40 -6.81
C GLU A 312 8.72 18.72 -7.34
N ILE A 313 7.42 18.71 -7.55
CA ILE A 313 6.65 19.87 -8.05
C ILE A 313 6.69 21.04 -7.06
N LEU A 314 6.46 20.79 -5.78
CA LEU A 314 6.52 21.84 -4.76
C LEU A 314 7.94 22.40 -4.61
N PHE A 315 8.96 21.54 -4.70
CA PHE A 315 10.36 21.96 -4.70
C PHE A 315 10.68 22.87 -5.89
N GLU A 316 10.19 22.53 -7.08
CA GLU A 316 10.35 23.33 -8.30
C GLU A 316 9.69 24.69 -8.18
N ILE A 317 8.41 24.76 -7.73
CA ILE A 317 7.69 26.02 -7.56
C ILE A 317 8.41 26.95 -6.57
N VAL A 318 8.79 26.41 -5.41
CA VAL A 318 9.50 27.21 -4.38
C VAL A 318 10.87 27.64 -4.89
N GLY A 319 11.55 26.78 -5.67
CA GLY A 319 12.82 27.10 -6.31
C GLY A 319 12.73 28.24 -7.31
N GLU A 320 11.68 28.29 -8.14
CA GLU A 320 11.42 29.40 -9.07
C GLU A 320 11.12 30.68 -8.32
N ILE A 321 10.34 30.62 -7.23
CA ILE A 321 10.07 31.79 -6.37
C ILE A 321 11.38 32.30 -5.77
N ASN A 322 12.21 31.42 -5.24
CA ASN A 322 13.52 31.79 -4.69
C ASN A 322 14.39 32.49 -5.74
N LEU A 323 14.42 31.96 -6.96
CA LEU A 323 15.17 32.54 -8.06
C LEU A 323 14.64 33.93 -8.43
N ASP A 324 13.32 34.12 -8.46
CA ASP A 324 12.68 35.41 -8.72
C ASP A 324 13.04 36.44 -7.63
N VAL A 325 13.00 36.06 -6.36
CA VAL A 325 13.37 36.93 -5.23
C VAL A 325 14.84 37.34 -5.32
N LEU A 326 15.73 36.40 -5.63
CA LEU A 326 17.18 36.66 -5.73
C LEU A 326 17.55 37.53 -6.95
N LYS A 327 16.83 37.42 -8.06
CA LYS A 327 17.12 38.18 -9.29
C LYS A 327 16.57 39.58 -9.30
N ASN A 328 15.46 39.84 -8.59
CA ASN A 328 14.72 41.12 -8.66
C ASN A 328 14.86 41.89 -7.33
N ASN A 329 16.05 42.34 -7.02
CA ASN A 329 16.32 43.17 -5.82
C ASN A 329 15.53 44.49 -5.75
N ASP A 330 14.95 44.97 -6.87
CA ASP A 330 14.22 46.20 -6.95
C ASP A 330 12.69 46.04 -6.78
N LYS A 331 12.20 44.80 -6.63
CA LYS A 331 10.78 44.55 -6.34
C LYS A 331 10.56 44.44 -4.83
N GLU A 332 9.69 45.32 -4.31
CA GLU A 332 9.12 45.10 -2.97
C GLU A 332 8.18 43.91 -3.04
N TYR A 333 8.48 42.87 -2.27
CA TYR A 333 7.63 41.70 -2.08
C TYR A 333 6.87 41.84 -0.76
N ASP A 334 5.54 41.72 -0.82
CA ASP A 334 4.72 41.58 0.37
C ASP A 334 4.86 40.13 0.88
N PHE A 335 5.47 39.96 2.03
CA PHE A 335 5.62 38.67 2.67
C PHE A 335 4.48 38.42 3.69
N PRO A 336 3.93 37.18 3.76
CA PRO A 336 4.24 36.01 2.93
C PRO A 336 3.70 36.11 1.51
N ILE A 337 4.47 35.66 0.52
CA ILE A 337 4.02 35.56 -0.87
C ILE A 337 2.90 34.49 -0.95
N LEU A 338 1.69 34.92 -1.28
CA LEU A 338 0.55 34.04 -1.50
C LEU A 338 0.57 33.50 -2.92
N ILE A 339 0.56 32.19 -3.06
CA ILE A 339 0.52 31.52 -4.36
C ILE A 339 -0.94 31.25 -4.74
N THR A 340 -1.32 31.62 -5.96
CA THR A 340 -2.66 31.39 -6.51
C THR A 340 -2.65 30.32 -7.59
N ILE A 341 -3.83 29.76 -7.91
CA ILE A 341 -3.99 28.81 -9.03
C ILE A 341 -3.58 29.47 -10.36
N SER A 342 -3.85 30.78 -10.51
CA SER A 342 -3.43 31.54 -11.70
C SER A 342 -1.90 31.62 -11.84
N ASP A 343 -1.18 31.78 -10.74
CA ASP A 343 0.29 31.74 -10.74
C ASP A 343 0.82 30.39 -11.16
N ILE A 344 0.22 29.30 -10.66
CA ILE A 344 0.60 27.94 -11.06
C ILE A 344 0.43 27.75 -12.56
N LYS A 345 -0.72 28.08 -13.12
CA LYS A 345 -1.04 27.87 -14.54
C LYS A 345 -0.21 28.75 -15.48
N ASN A 346 -0.13 30.04 -15.19
CA ASN A 346 0.36 31.03 -16.13
C ASN A 346 1.84 31.39 -15.96
N LYS A 347 2.41 31.14 -14.78
CA LYS A 347 3.79 31.49 -14.45
C LYS A 347 4.67 30.28 -14.28
N TYR A 348 4.37 29.43 -13.28
CA TYR A 348 5.28 28.33 -12.91
C TYR A 348 5.16 27.10 -13.83
N PHE A 349 3.97 26.81 -14.34
CA PHE A 349 3.68 25.62 -15.16
C PHE A 349 3.14 25.98 -16.54
N LYS A 350 3.48 27.14 -17.06
CA LYS A 350 3.07 27.56 -18.40
C LYS A 350 3.39 26.53 -19.49
N ASP A 351 4.50 25.83 -19.35
CA ASP A 351 4.99 24.82 -20.31
C ASP A 351 4.65 23.38 -19.89
N LYS A 352 4.04 23.18 -18.71
CA LYS A 352 3.61 21.87 -18.25
C LYS A 352 2.16 21.60 -18.61
N ARG A 353 1.91 20.41 -19.10
CA ARG A 353 0.55 19.95 -19.40
C ARG A 353 -0.09 19.41 -18.11
N GLU A 354 -1.34 19.81 -17.88
CA GLU A 354 -2.21 19.17 -16.88
C GLU A 354 -2.39 17.70 -17.24
N VAL A 355 -2.58 16.85 -16.25
CA VAL A 355 -2.87 15.43 -16.47
C VAL A 355 -4.21 15.32 -17.18
N ILE A 356 -4.21 14.85 -18.42
CA ILE A 356 -5.42 14.70 -19.22
C ILE A 356 -6.17 13.46 -18.72
N ILE A 357 -7.24 13.68 -17.96
CA ILE A 357 -8.18 12.64 -17.58
C ILE A 357 -9.29 12.61 -18.62
N ARG A 358 -9.36 11.51 -19.40
CA ARG A 358 -10.44 11.34 -20.37
C ARG A 358 -11.78 11.24 -19.65
N LYS A 359 -12.66 12.19 -19.89
CA LYS A 359 -14.01 12.20 -19.31
C LYS A 359 -14.89 11.14 -19.96
N VAL A 360 -15.79 10.58 -19.16
CA VAL A 360 -16.81 9.66 -19.69
C VAL A 360 -17.77 10.42 -20.63
N PRO A 361 -18.34 9.77 -21.66
CA PRO A 361 -19.31 10.40 -22.56
C PRO A 361 -20.52 10.96 -21.83
N ASP A 362 -21.16 11.97 -22.42
CA ASP A 362 -22.41 12.53 -21.92
C ASP A 362 -23.66 11.84 -22.52
N THR A 363 -23.46 11.07 -23.59
CA THR A 363 -24.55 10.39 -24.32
C THR A 363 -24.44 8.87 -24.21
N ASN A 364 -25.58 8.21 -24.13
CA ASN A 364 -25.67 6.76 -24.11
C ASN A 364 -25.25 6.17 -25.47
N LEU A 365 -24.46 5.13 -25.47
CA LEU A 365 -23.84 4.55 -26.66
C LEU A 365 -24.07 3.04 -26.73
N VAL A 366 -24.24 2.52 -27.97
CA VAL A 366 -24.27 1.08 -28.24
C VAL A 366 -22.86 0.54 -28.43
N GLY A 367 -22.56 -0.58 -27.80
CA GLY A 367 -21.24 -1.20 -27.87
C GLY A 367 -20.12 -0.40 -27.20
N TYR A 368 -20.47 0.40 -26.20
CA TYR A 368 -19.52 1.19 -25.40
C TYR A 368 -19.89 1.19 -23.92
N ALA A 369 -18.92 0.99 -23.07
CA ALA A 369 -19.08 1.22 -21.64
C ALA A 369 -17.73 1.54 -20.96
N ASN A 370 -17.80 2.03 -19.71
CA ASN A 370 -16.64 2.34 -18.93
C ASN A 370 -16.33 1.20 -17.93
N GLY A 371 -15.24 0.48 -18.17
CA GLY A 371 -14.62 -0.36 -17.17
C GLY A 371 -13.81 0.46 -16.18
N MET A 372 -13.31 -0.19 -15.15
CA MET A 372 -12.43 0.41 -14.15
C MET A 372 -11.13 -0.38 -14.05
N TYR A 373 -10.01 0.32 -13.92
CA TYR A 373 -8.71 -0.31 -13.70
C TYR A 373 -8.06 0.20 -12.42
N ALA A 374 -7.18 -0.62 -11.87
CA ALA A 374 -6.22 -0.25 -10.84
C ALA A 374 -4.85 -0.81 -11.22
N THR A 375 -3.80 -0.05 -10.93
CA THR A 375 -2.42 -0.49 -11.13
C THR A 375 -1.82 -0.97 -9.81
N SER A 376 -0.77 -1.78 -9.89
CA SER A 376 0.03 -2.18 -8.72
C SER A 376 0.64 -0.99 -7.98
N LEU A 377 0.79 0.14 -8.66
CA LEU A 377 1.24 1.40 -8.07
C LEU A 377 0.14 2.15 -7.29
N GLY A 378 -1.08 1.59 -7.18
CA GLY A 378 -2.20 2.19 -6.45
C GLY A 378 -2.90 3.34 -7.17
N ASN A 379 -2.70 3.47 -8.49
CA ASN A 379 -3.46 4.38 -9.33
C ASN A 379 -4.68 3.66 -9.91
N GLY A 380 -5.77 4.38 -10.10
CA GLY A 380 -6.98 3.86 -10.72
C GLY A 380 -7.59 4.83 -11.72
N GLY A 381 -8.53 4.35 -12.50
CA GLY A 381 -9.24 5.16 -13.48
C GLY A 381 -10.27 4.39 -14.27
N THR A 382 -10.87 5.06 -15.26
CA THR A 382 -11.78 4.47 -16.21
C THR A 382 -11.05 3.82 -17.38
N LEU A 383 -11.53 2.68 -17.79
CA LEU A 383 -11.11 1.98 -19.00
C LEU A 383 -12.27 1.98 -20.01
N PRO A 384 -12.29 2.91 -20.98
CA PRO A 384 -13.32 2.89 -22.02
C PRO A 384 -13.17 1.65 -22.89
N ILE A 385 -14.27 0.89 -23.04
CA ILE A 385 -14.31 -0.34 -23.82
C ILE A 385 -15.27 -0.17 -24.98
N HIS A 386 -14.77 -0.41 -26.18
CA HIS A 386 -15.53 -0.35 -27.42
C HIS A 386 -15.67 -1.74 -28.04
N ALA A 387 -16.84 -2.06 -28.53
CA ALA A 387 -17.06 -3.21 -29.40
C ALA A 387 -17.78 -2.78 -30.67
N LYS A 388 -17.30 -3.25 -31.81
CA LYS A 388 -17.92 -2.99 -33.13
C LYS A 388 -17.81 -4.19 -34.02
N PHE A 389 -18.82 -4.35 -34.90
CA PHE A 389 -18.75 -5.35 -35.94
C PHE A 389 -17.69 -4.99 -36.99
N PHE A 390 -17.06 -6.01 -37.55
CA PHE A 390 -16.13 -5.89 -38.68
C PHE A 390 -16.27 -7.10 -39.63
N PRO A 391 -15.94 -6.97 -40.92
CA PRO A 391 -15.93 -8.08 -41.84
C PRO A 391 -14.95 -9.16 -41.39
N SER A 392 -15.42 -10.44 -41.35
CA SER A 392 -14.64 -11.57 -40.86
C SER A 392 -14.93 -12.82 -41.74
N GLU A 393 -14.07 -13.82 -41.64
CA GLU A 393 -14.28 -15.13 -42.29
C GLU A 393 -15.17 -16.05 -41.45
N GLN A 394 -15.33 -15.76 -40.17
CA GLN A 394 -16.12 -16.53 -39.23
C GLN A 394 -17.18 -15.66 -38.55
N PHE A 395 -18.37 -16.23 -38.32
CA PHE A 395 -19.43 -15.56 -37.58
C PHE A 395 -19.02 -15.35 -36.12
N LEU A 396 -19.13 -14.11 -35.64
CA LEU A 396 -18.74 -13.67 -34.28
C LEU A 396 -17.27 -13.96 -33.92
N GLU A 397 -16.38 -13.98 -34.91
CA GLU A 397 -14.95 -14.03 -34.63
C GLU A 397 -14.53 -12.84 -33.75
N LEU A 398 -13.80 -13.12 -32.67
CA LEU A 398 -13.27 -12.06 -31.81
C LEU A 398 -11.93 -11.55 -32.34
N LYS A 399 -11.90 -10.25 -32.64
CA LYS A 399 -10.66 -9.51 -32.85
C LYS A 399 -10.35 -8.64 -31.66
N LEU A 400 -9.19 -8.88 -31.06
CA LEU A 400 -8.80 -8.20 -29.83
C LEU A 400 -7.67 -7.21 -30.13
N THR A 401 -7.88 -5.93 -29.80
CA THR A 401 -6.91 -4.85 -30.02
C THR A 401 -6.65 -4.10 -28.72
N GLY A 402 -5.49 -3.42 -28.57
CA GLY A 402 -5.16 -2.61 -27.39
C GLY A 402 -4.27 -3.29 -26.36
N LEU A 403 -3.24 -4.05 -26.80
CA LEU A 403 -2.16 -4.64 -25.95
C LEU A 403 -2.68 -5.44 -24.75
N GLN A 404 -3.59 -6.37 -24.99
CA GLN A 404 -4.15 -7.25 -23.97
C GLN A 404 -3.24 -8.47 -23.78
N GLN A 405 -3.07 -8.88 -22.52
CA GLN A 405 -2.40 -10.13 -22.16
C GLN A 405 -3.37 -11.31 -22.13
N ASP A 406 -2.86 -12.51 -21.88
CA ASP A 406 -3.60 -13.74 -22.11
C ASP A 406 -4.80 -13.93 -21.19
N VAL A 407 -4.70 -13.51 -19.91
CA VAL A 407 -5.81 -13.58 -18.94
C VAL A 407 -6.99 -12.72 -19.39
N MET A 408 -6.72 -11.51 -19.87
CA MET A 408 -7.77 -10.61 -20.36
C MET A 408 -8.40 -11.14 -21.65
N LYS A 409 -7.61 -11.73 -22.55
CA LYS A 409 -8.12 -12.36 -23.78
C LYS A 409 -9.08 -13.50 -23.48
N GLU A 410 -8.73 -14.38 -22.53
CA GLU A 410 -9.59 -15.47 -22.11
C GLU A 410 -10.90 -14.93 -21.52
N SER A 411 -10.85 -13.93 -20.67
CA SER A 411 -12.03 -13.27 -20.11
C SER A 411 -12.96 -12.70 -21.20
N MET A 412 -12.42 -12.20 -22.31
CA MET A 412 -13.22 -11.71 -23.43
C MET A 412 -13.96 -12.82 -24.17
N HIS A 413 -13.36 -14.00 -24.31
CA HIS A 413 -14.03 -15.17 -24.91
C HIS A 413 -15.18 -15.69 -24.02
N VAL A 414 -14.95 -15.72 -22.69
CA VAL A 414 -16.00 -16.03 -21.72
C VAL A 414 -17.14 -15.01 -21.83
N ALA A 415 -16.80 -13.72 -21.85
CA ALA A 415 -17.76 -12.62 -21.95
C ALA A 415 -18.65 -12.73 -23.22
N LEU A 416 -18.06 -13.07 -24.37
CA LEU A 416 -18.84 -13.27 -25.59
C LEU A 416 -19.82 -14.44 -25.45
N THR A 417 -19.38 -15.55 -24.87
CA THR A 417 -20.24 -16.71 -24.66
C THR A 417 -21.42 -16.38 -23.76
N VAL A 418 -21.19 -15.69 -22.67
CA VAL A 418 -22.23 -15.27 -21.72
C VAL A 418 -23.19 -14.26 -22.39
N ALA A 419 -22.65 -13.23 -23.06
CA ALA A 419 -23.48 -12.24 -23.78
C ALA A 419 -24.37 -12.87 -24.86
N TRP A 420 -23.81 -13.82 -25.59
CA TRP A 420 -24.59 -14.57 -26.58
C TRP A 420 -25.72 -15.39 -25.93
N ASN A 421 -25.42 -16.08 -24.83
CA ASN A 421 -26.45 -16.88 -24.13
C ASN A 421 -27.58 -16.02 -23.58
N LEU A 422 -27.29 -14.84 -23.09
CA LEU A 422 -28.27 -13.86 -22.58
C LEU A 422 -29.12 -13.22 -23.70
N THR A 423 -28.61 -13.19 -24.94
CA THR A 423 -29.32 -12.59 -26.08
C THR A 423 -30.57 -13.38 -26.40
N PRO A 424 -31.75 -12.76 -26.59
CA PRO A 424 -33.01 -13.44 -26.95
C PRO A 424 -32.90 -14.22 -28.25
N GLU A 425 -33.57 -15.35 -28.34
CA GLU A 425 -33.49 -16.25 -29.49
C GLU A 425 -33.94 -15.59 -30.81
N THR A 426 -34.93 -14.70 -30.74
CA THR A 426 -35.38 -13.91 -31.88
C THR A 426 -34.28 -13.04 -32.45
N LYS A 427 -33.48 -12.42 -31.57
CA LYS A 427 -32.34 -11.57 -31.96
C LYS A 427 -31.19 -12.42 -32.51
N LYS A 428 -30.89 -13.56 -31.89
CA LYS A 428 -29.92 -14.53 -32.42
C LYS A 428 -30.22 -14.95 -33.84
N GLN A 429 -31.47 -15.26 -34.14
CA GLN A 429 -31.90 -15.61 -35.51
C GLN A 429 -31.73 -14.46 -36.49
N THR A 430 -32.02 -13.21 -36.04
CA THR A 430 -31.81 -12.02 -36.86
C THR A 430 -30.32 -11.80 -37.14
N LEU A 431 -29.46 -11.92 -36.12
CA LEU A 431 -28.02 -11.78 -36.28
C LEU A 431 -27.42 -12.85 -37.20
N ARG A 432 -27.86 -14.09 -37.09
CA ARG A 432 -27.46 -15.17 -38.02
C ARG A 432 -27.87 -14.87 -39.47
N LYS A 433 -29.09 -14.39 -39.71
CA LYS A 433 -29.55 -13.99 -41.04
C LYS A 433 -28.75 -12.84 -41.63
N LEU A 434 -28.37 -11.85 -40.81
CA LEU A 434 -27.66 -10.67 -41.28
C LEU A 434 -26.16 -10.91 -41.47
N TYR A 435 -25.53 -11.71 -40.61
CA TYR A 435 -24.06 -11.75 -40.47
C TYR A 435 -23.44 -13.15 -40.63
N ASP A 436 -24.23 -14.22 -40.86
CA ASP A 436 -23.73 -15.59 -41.07
C ASP A 436 -23.94 -16.08 -42.52
N GLY A 437 -24.31 -15.18 -43.43
CA GLY A 437 -24.46 -15.49 -44.86
C GLY A 437 -23.11 -15.62 -45.59
N GLU A 438 -23.10 -16.31 -46.76
CA GLU A 438 -21.85 -16.58 -47.52
C GLU A 438 -21.00 -15.35 -47.82
N HIS A 439 -21.59 -14.15 -47.88
CA HIS A 439 -20.90 -12.90 -48.23
C HIS A 439 -20.90 -11.83 -47.15
N ASN A 440 -21.48 -12.09 -45.96
CA ASN A 440 -21.69 -11.08 -44.92
C ASN A 440 -21.28 -11.55 -43.52
N LYS A 441 -20.26 -12.40 -43.42
CA LYS A 441 -19.77 -12.79 -42.08
C LYS A 441 -19.15 -11.64 -41.37
N CYS A 442 -19.58 -11.41 -40.13
CA CYS A 442 -19.05 -10.36 -39.26
C CYS A 442 -18.53 -10.94 -37.97
N GLY A 443 -17.33 -10.51 -37.62
CA GLY A 443 -16.74 -10.65 -36.31
C GLY A 443 -17.00 -9.42 -35.44
N ILE A 444 -16.55 -9.48 -34.21
CA ILE A 444 -16.61 -8.39 -33.24
C ILE A 444 -15.19 -7.98 -32.85
N ASN A 445 -14.84 -6.72 -33.07
CA ASN A 445 -13.60 -6.16 -32.58
C ASN A 445 -13.85 -5.50 -31.22
N ILE A 446 -13.11 -5.94 -30.19
CA ILE A 446 -13.13 -5.34 -28.87
C ILE A 446 -11.84 -4.55 -28.68
N HIS A 447 -11.99 -3.28 -28.28
CA HIS A 447 -10.88 -2.36 -28.04
C HIS A 447 -11.05 -1.69 -26.67
N PRO A 448 -10.32 -2.14 -25.63
CA PRO A 448 -10.15 -1.33 -24.41
C PRO A 448 -9.24 -0.16 -24.73
N GLY A 449 -9.71 1.07 -24.48
CA GLY A 449 -9.01 2.31 -24.80
C GLY A 449 -7.59 2.38 -24.23
N ASP A 450 -6.77 3.31 -24.77
CA ASP A 450 -5.33 3.47 -24.50
C ASP A 450 -4.48 2.27 -24.95
N GLY A 451 -4.23 2.18 -26.26
CA GLY A 451 -3.38 1.15 -26.86
C GLY A 451 -1.90 1.17 -26.47
N SER A 452 -1.46 2.19 -25.72
CA SER A 452 -0.06 2.34 -25.26
C SER A 452 0.27 1.64 -23.95
N VAL A 453 -0.74 1.22 -23.17
CA VAL A 453 -0.56 0.59 -21.85
C VAL A 453 -0.99 -0.88 -21.93
N GLN A 454 -0.12 -1.77 -21.49
CA GLN A 454 -0.45 -3.19 -21.32
C GLN A 454 -1.57 -3.36 -20.29
N LYS A 455 -2.54 -4.20 -20.63
CA LYS A 455 -3.70 -4.49 -19.79
C LYS A 455 -3.78 -5.98 -19.55
N ASP A 456 -3.90 -6.35 -18.30
CA ASP A 456 -4.12 -7.73 -17.89
C ASP A 456 -5.11 -7.78 -16.72
N GLY A 457 -5.69 -8.96 -16.54
CA GLY A 457 -6.61 -9.25 -15.45
C GLY A 457 -8.04 -9.47 -15.91
N PRO A 458 -8.76 -10.36 -15.22
CA PRO A 458 -10.12 -10.77 -15.57
C PRO A 458 -11.20 -9.79 -15.11
N SER A 459 -10.84 -8.75 -14.35
CA SER A 459 -11.76 -7.83 -13.67
C SER A 459 -12.61 -6.95 -14.61
N ALA A 460 -12.31 -6.94 -15.91
CA ALA A 460 -13.10 -6.27 -16.93
C ALA A 460 -14.15 -7.20 -17.59
N GLY A 461 -14.20 -8.48 -17.25
CA GLY A 461 -15.08 -9.47 -17.88
C GLY A 461 -16.55 -9.09 -17.81
N GLY A 462 -17.03 -8.64 -16.66
CA GLY A 462 -18.41 -8.20 -16.47
C GLY A 462 -18.80 -7.06 -17.41
N ILE A 463 -17.99 -5.99 -17.45
CA ILE A 463 -18.28 -4.83 -18.32
C ILE A 463 -18.16 -5.18 -19.80
N ILE A 464 -17.22 -6.05 -20.18
CA ILE A 464 -17.09 -6.52 -21.57
C ILE A 464 -18.35 -7.32 -21.99
N THR A 465 -18.89 -8.14 -21.09
CA THR A 465 -20.15 -8.85 -21.31
C THR A 465 -21.29 -7.88 -21.61
N LEU A 466 -21.39 -6.78 -20.85
CA LEU A 466 -22.41 -5.75 -21.06
C LEU A 466 -22.24 -5.03 -22.40
N VAL A 467 -20.99 -4.69 -22.77
CA VAL A 467 -20.67 -4.05 -24.07
C VAL A 467 -21.04 -4.95 -25.23
N LEU A 468 -20.74 -6.25 -25.14
CA LEU A 468 -21.10 -7.25 -26.15
C LEU A 468 -22.59 -7.45 -26.22
N TYR A 469 -23.27 -7.57 -25.08
CA TYR A 469 -24.73 -7.70 -25.06
C TYR A 469 -25.42 -6.47 -25.69
N SER A 470 -24.95 -5.26 -25.37
CA SER A 470 -25.39 -4.00 -25.95
C SER A 470 -25.26 -4.03 -27.48
N LEU A 471 -24.09 -4.43 -27.99
CA LEU A 471 -23.82 -4.50 -29.42
C LEU A 471 -24.74 -5.54 -30.13
N LEU A 472 -24.86 -6.74 -29.57
CA LEU A 472 -25.65 -7.82 -30.12
C LEU A 472 -27.16 -7.50 -30.17
N ASN A 473 -27.64 -6.74 -29.20
CA ASN A 473 -29.05 -6.39 -29.07
C ASN A 473 -29.39 -4.98 -29.58
N ASP A 474 -28.39 -4.20 -29.99
CA ASP A 474 -28.52 -2.79 -30.40
C ASP A 474 -29.21 -1.92 -29.34
N LEU A 475 -28.76 -2.09 -28.08
CA LEU A 475 -29.29 -1.38 -26.91
C LEU A 475 -28.24 -0.45 -26.34
N PRO A 476 -28.54 0.86 -26.18
CA PRO A 476 -27.59 1.79 -25.63
C PRO A 476 -27.36 1.56 -24.12
N ILE A 477 -26.11 1.76 -23.71
CA ILE A 477 -25.68 1.72 -22.31
C ILE A 477 -25.63 3.15 -21.75
N LYS A 478 -26.06 3.33 -20.51
CA LYS A 478 -25.97 4.61 -19.79
C LYS A 478 -24.52 5.13 -19.75
N ALA A 479 -24.35 6.42 -20.06
CA ALA A 479 -23.04 7.01 -20.27
C ALA A 479 -22.18 7.17 -18.99
N LYS A 480 -22.81 7.60 -17.87
CA LYS A 480 -22.10 8.00 -16.64
C LYS A 480 -21.97 6.89 -15.60
N PHE A 481 -21.96 5.63 -16.07
CA PHE A 481 -21.76 4.52 -15.20
C PHE A 481 -20.41 3.84 -15.49
N ALA A 482 -19.89 3.13 -14.49
CA ALA A 482 -18.74 2.24 -14.63
C ALA A 482 -18.94 0.96 -13.82
N MET A 483 -18.37 -0.13 -14.32
CA MET A 483 -18.45 -1.43 -13.67
C MET A 483 -17.09 -2.12 -13.62
N THR A 484 -16.86 -2.89 -12.56
CA THR A 484 -15.77 -3.87 -12.46
C THR A 484 -16.33 -5.18 -11.91
N GLY A 485 -15.76 -6.29 -12.33
CA GLY A 485 -16.15 -7.63 -11.91
C GLY A 485 -15.60 -8.67 -12.87
N GLU A 486 -15.14 -9.79 -12.36
CA GLU A 486 -14.77 -10.94 -13.15
C GLU A 486 -16.04 -11.72 -13.52
N ILE A 487 -16.16 -12.15 -14.77
CA ILE A 487 -17.32 -12.90 -15.27
C ILE A 487 -17.03 -14.40 -15.31
N GLN A 488 -17.93 -15.18 -14.75
CA GLN A 488 -17.92 -16.64 -14.86
C GLN A 488 -18.84 -17.10 -16.00
N MET A 489 -18.62 -18.31 -16.52
CA MET A 489 -19.48 -18.90 -17.60
C MET A 489 -20.95 -19.04 -17.20
N SER A 490 -21.24 -19.15 -15.90
CA SER A 490 -22.59 -19.15 -15.34
C SER A 490 -23.29 -17.80 -15.41
N GLY A 491 -22.55 -16.70 -15.60
CA GLY A 491 -23.02 -15.33 -15.52
C GLY A 491 -22.80 -14.68 -14.16
N ASP A 492 -22.21 -15.38 -13.22
CA ASP A 492 -21.86 -14.85 -11.89
C ASP A 492 -20.73 -13.84 -11.98
N ILE A 493 -20.80 -12.82 -11.12
CA ILE A 493 -19.81 -11.78 -11.01
C ILE A 493 -19.01 -11.98 -9.73
N THR A 494 -17.71 -12.25 -9.86
CA THR A 494 -16.82 -12.57 -8.74
C THR A 494 -15.89 -11.41 -8.35
N ALA A 495 -15.28 -11.54 -7.18
CA ALA A 495 -14.47 -10.51 -6.53
C ALA A 495 -13.27 -10.05 -7.37
N ILE A 496 -12.91 -8.78 -7.17
CA ILE A 496 -11.75 -8.13 -7.82
C ILE A 496 -10.85 -7.43 -6.81
N GLY A 497 -9.61 -7.14 -7.19
CA GLY A 497 -8.69 -6.35 -6.40
C GLY A 497 -8.79 -4.84 -6.67
N GLY A 498 -8.41 -4.04 -5.66
CA GLY A 498 -8.20 -2.60 -5.80
C GLY A 498 -9.46 -1.77 -6.01
N LEU A 499 -10.60 -2.18 -5.44
CA LEU A 499 -11.90 -1.50 -5.63
C LEU A 499 -11.85 -0.01 -5.27
N ASN A 500 -11.22 0.36 -4.17
CA ASN A 500 -11.06 1.75 -3.73
C ASN A 500 -10.34 2.62 -4.78
N HIS A 501 -9.23 2.12 -5.37
CA HIS A 501 -8.48 2.84 -6.40
C HIS A 501 -9.29 2.98 -7.69
N LYS A 502 -10.02 1.94 -8.06
CA LYS A 502 -10.92 1.93 -9.22
C LYS A 502 -11.99 3.00 -9.09
N ILE A 503 -12.65 3.09 -7.93
CA ILE A 503 -13.71 4.08 -7.67
C ILE A 503 -13.11 5.50 -7.68
N LEU A 504 -12.08 5.76 -6.86
CA LEU A 504 -11.49 7.10 -6.73
C LEU A 504 -10.95 7.63 -8.07
N GLY A 505 -10.30 6.77 -8.85
CA GLY A 505 -9.80 7.13 -10.17
C GLY A 505 -10.92 7.43 -11.17
N SER A 506 -12.00 6.67 -11.13
CA SER A 506 -13.13 6.83 -12.04
C SER A 506 -14.04 8.02 -11.69
N LEU A 507 -14.09 8.44 -10.42
CA LEU A 507 -14.75 9.68 -10.02
C LEU A 507 -14.17 10.90 -10.75
N LYS A 508 -12.85 10.95 -10.90
CA LYS A 508 -12.17 12.03 -11.64
C LYS A 508 -12.57 12.09 -13.11
N ALA A 509 -12.95 10.96 -13.70
CA ALA A 509 -13.44 10.89 -15.09
C ALA A 509 -14.92 11.31 -15.25
N GLY A 510 -15.63 11.57 -14.15
CA GLY A 510 -17.02 12.01 -14.16
C GLY A 510 -18.04 10.87 -14.10
N VAL A 511 -17.67 9.69 -13.67
CA VAL A 511 -18.61 8.57 -13.39
C VAL A 511 -19.52 8.96 -12.23
N LYS A 512 -20.80 8.62 -12.32
CA LYS A 512 -21.83 8.92 -11.33
C LYS A 512 -22.47 7.67 -10.71
N GLU A 513 -22.39 6.55 -11.40
CA GLU A 513 -22.96 5.29 -10.96
C GLU A 513 -21.90 4.18 -11.05
N PHE A 514 -21.69 3.45 -9.96
CA PHE A 514 -20.69 2.39 -9.85
C PHE A 514 -21.35 1.05 -9.60
N ILE A 515 -20.93 0.04 -10.35
CA ILE A 515 -21.34 -1.36 -10.14
C ILE A 515 -20.11 -2.18 -9.74
N TYR A 516 -20.22 -2.92 -8.65
CA TYR A 516 -19.14 -3.75 -8.12
C TYR A 516 -19.67 -5.12 -7.65
N PRO A 517 -18.79 -6.16 -7.57
CA PRO A 517 -19.22 -7.49 -7.13
C PRO A 517 -19.64 -7.49 -5.67
N LYS A 518 -20.70 -8.21 -5.35
CA LYS A 518 -21.18 -8.40 -3.97
C LYS A 518 -20.14 -9.03 -3.05
N GLU A 519 -19.27 -9.88 -3.55
CA GLU A 519 -18.14 -10.44 -2.81
C GLU A 519 -17.15 -9.38 -2.31
N ASN A 520 -17.08 -8.20 -2.97
CA ASN A 520 -16.28 -7.06 -2.53
C ASN A 520 -17.02 -6.13 -1.54
N LYS A 521 -18.13 -6.56 -0.95
CA LYS A 521 -18.90 -5.72 -0.01
C LYS A 521 -18.05 -5.21 1.14
N LYS A 522 -17.20 -6.04 1.71
CA LYS A 522 -16.30 -5.63 2.80
C LYS A 522 -15.31 -4.55 2.36
N ASP A 523 -14.71 -4.70 1.17
CA ASP A 523 -13.79 -3.69 0.60
C ASP A 523 -14.52 -2.37 0.35
N PHE A 524 -15.79 -2.45 -0.08
CA PHE A 524 -16.64 -1.28 -0.29
C PHE A 524 -17.03 -0.61 1.02
N ASP A 525 -17.39 -1.37 2.06
CA ASP A 525 -17.74 -0.83 3.37
C ASP A 525 -16.53 -0.11 4.00
N ASP A 526 -15.33 -0.70 3.93
CA ASP A 526 -14.08 -0.08 4.37
C ASP A 526 -13.79 1.23 3.58
N PHE A 527 -14.01 1.21 2.26
CA PHE A 527 -13.89 2.38 1.40
C PHE A 527 -14.87 3.47 1.79
N TYR A 528 -16.16 3.12 1.91
CA TYR A 528 -17.23 4.07 2.19
C TYR A 528 -17.08 4.70 3.57
N GLU A 529 -16.68 3.94 4.59
CA GLU A 529 -16.41 4.47 5.92
C GLU A 529 -15.28 5.50 5.92
N LYS A 530 -14.23 5.25 5.13
CA LYS A 530 -13.08 6.15 5.00
C LYS A 530 -13.40 7.45 4.25
N TYR A 531 -14.27 7.40 3.24
CA TYR A 531 -14.51 8.51 2.30
C TYR A 531 -15.93 9.08 2.35
N LYS A 532 -16.80 8.67 3.29
CA LYS A 532 -18.21 9.12 3.38
C LYS A 532 -18.40 10.63 3.47
N ASP A 533 -17.41 11.35 4.02
CA ASP A 533 -17.43 12.80 4.19
C ASP A 533 -16.81 13.54 2.99
N ASP A 534 -16.34 12.82 1.97
CA ASP A 534 -15.79 13.40 0.75
C ASP A 534 -16.92 13.99 -0.12
N GLU A 535 -16.84 15.30 -0.40
CA GLU A 535 -17.85 16.01 -1.20
C GLU A 535 -18.06 15.41 -2.60
N ARG A 536 -17.05 14.75 -3.14
CA ARG A 536 -17.13 14.09 -4.46
C ARG A 536 -18.09 12.90 -4.48
N LEU A 537 -18.43 12.32 -3.32
CA LEU A 537 -19.33 11.17 -3.20
C LEU A 537 -20.81 11.54 -2.99
N LYS A 538 -21.15 12.81 -2.76
CA LYS A 538 -22.51 13.25 -2.39
C LYS A 538 -23.61 12.82 -3.38
N ASP A 539 -23.28 12.79 -4.70
CA ASP A 539 -24.24 12.49 -5.77
C ASP A 539 -23.93 11.15 -6.48
N ILE A 540 -23.15 10.29 -5.85
CA ILE A 540 -22.71 9.04 -6.44
C ILE A 540 -23.59 7.89 -5.96
N LYS A 541 -23.97 7.01 -6.90
CA LYS A 541 -24.73 5.80 -6.62
C LYS A 541 -23.84 4.57 -6.74
N PHE A 542 -23.99 3.64 -5.81
CA PHE A 542 -23.26 2.39 -5.77
C PHE A 542 -24.22 1.23 -5.78
N TYR A 543 -23.94 0.23 -6.61
CA TYR A 543 -24.76 -0.97 -6.78
C TYR A 543 -23.88 -2.22 -6.61
N GLU A 544 -24.26 -3.08 -5.68
CA GLU A 544 -23.66 -4.41 -5.56
C GLU A 544 -24.42 -5.41 -6.46
N VAL A 545 -23.70 -6.25 -7.17
CA VAL A 545 -24.27 -7.28 -8.05
C VAL A 545 -23.60 -8.63 -7.84
N ASP A 546 -24.38 -9.69 -7.95
CA ASP A 546 -23.95 -11.08 -7.84
C ASP A 546 -23.94 -11.77 -9.21
N HIS A 547 -24.86 -11.34 -10.09
CA HIS A 547 -25.02 -11.88 -11.41
C HIS A 547 -25.14 -10.79 -12.48
N ILE A 548 -24.67 -11.07 -13.69
CA ILE A 548 -24.62 -10.10 -14.80
C ILE A 548 -26.01 -9.59 -15.22
N SER A 549 -27.08 -10.36 -15.03
CA SER A 549 -28.45 -9.94 -15.34
C SER A 549 -28.90 -8.76 -14.48
N GLU A 550 -28.47 -8.69 -13.22
CA GLU A 550 -28.75 -7.55 -12.33
C GLU A 550 -28.09 -6.27 -12.87
N ALA A 551 -26.85 -6.37 -13.34
CA ALA A 551 -26.16 -5.25 -13.95
C ALA A 551 -26.87 -4.79 -15.25
N LEU A 552 -27.35 -5.71 -16.08
CA LEU A 552 -28.11 -5.39 -17.30
C LEU A 552 -29.36 -4.57 -17.00
N GLU A 553 -30.10 -4.90 -15.94
CA GLU A 553 -31.32 -4.17 -15.55
C GLU A 553 -31.03 -2.74 -15.11
N LEU A 554 -29.85 -2.49 -14.51
CA LEU A 554 -29.45 -1.19 -14.02
C LEU A 554 -29.03 -0.23 -15.13
N ILE A 555 -28.39 -0.75 -16.20
CA ILE A 555 -27.63 0.08 -17.14
C ILE A 555 -28.24 0.21 -18.52
N ILE A 556 -29.10 -0.72 -18.93
CA ILE A 556 -29.77 -0.65 -20.25
C ILE A 556 -31.04 0.17 -20.11
N GLU A 557 -31.15 1.23 -20.92
CA GLU A 557 -32.43 1.92 -21.09
C GLU A 557 -33.42 1.02 -21.82
N LYS A 558 -34.56 0.77 -21.17
CA LYS A 558 -35.69 0.05 -21.77
C LYS A 558 -36.47 0.94 -22.70
#